data_ea7c952f916f3a1000ff183dfb0d095f
#
_entry.id   ea7c952f916f3a1000ff183dfb0d095f
#
_cell.length_a   1.000
_cell.length_b   1.000
_cell.length_c   1.000
_cell.angle_alpha   90.00
_cell.angle_beta   90.00
_cell.angle_gamma   90.00
#
_symmetry.space_group_name_H-M   'P 1'
#
loop_
_entity.id
_entity.type
_entity.pdbx_description
1 polymer ?
#
loop_
_entity_poly.entity_id
_entity_poly.type
_entity_poly.pdbx_seq_one_letter_code
_entity_poly.pdbx_strand_id
1 'polypeptide(L)'
;DASCVYPINEGMEVWTNTPQVLASRKKTLQLLLSNHERKCLSCVRSANCELQALCRELGVDDEGLYDGEKTPSVIDDSAAHMLRDNSKCILCRRCVAVCESIQGVGVIGANDRGFVTNIGSAFNMGLGETSCVSCGQCIAVCPTGALQEKDFTDKVFAAIADPAKHVIVQTAPAVRAALGEEFGYPIGTGVEGKMVSALKMLGFDKVFDTDFSADLTIMEEAHE
;
A
#
# COMPACT_ATOMS: atom_id res chain seq x y z
N ASP A 1 -10.72 25.37 -2.01
CA ASP A 1 -11.50 24.37 -1.25
C ASP A 1 -11.03 22.96 -1.55
N ALA A 2 -11.30 22.05 -0.63
CA ALA A 2 -10.97 20.63 -0.79
C ALA A 2 -12.00 19.96 -1.71
N SER A 3 -11.66 19.81 -2.98
CA SER A 3 -12.59 19.31 -4.03
C SER A 3 -13.13 17.90 -3.76
N CYS A 4 -12.46 17.11 -2.92
CA CYS A 4 -12.89 15.75 -2.57
C CYS A 4 -14.09 15.71 -1.60
N VAL A 5 -14.42 16.82 -0.94
CA VAL A 5 -15.51 16.89 0.06
C VAL A 5 -16.47 18.07 -0.18
N TYR A 6 -16.20 18.89 -1.18
CA TYR A 6 -17.04 20.04 -1.49
C TYR A 6 -18.29 19.61 -2.29
N PRO A 7 -19.50 19.90 -1.82
CA PRO A 7 -20.71 19.52 -2.53
C PRO A 7 -20.85 20.32 -3.84
N ILE A 8 -21.25 19.64 -4.89
CA ILE A 8 -21.54 20.30 -6.18
C ILE A 8 -22.94 20.91 -6.18
N ASN A 9 -23.08 22.07 -6.81
CA ASN A 9 -24.33 22.77 -6.98
C ASN A 9 -24.54 23.17 -8.45
N GLU A 10 -25.80 23.34 -8.86
CA GLU A 10 -26.13 23.81 -10.20
C GLU A 10 -25.58 25.23 -10.43
N GLY A 11 -24.99 25.47 -11.58
CA GLY A 11 -24.39 26.76 -11.94
C GLY A 11 -22.98 26.97 -11.37
N MET A 12 -22.38 25.96 -10.71
CA MET A 12 -21.01 26.06 -10.20
C MET A 12 -20.01 26.13 -11.36
N GLU A 13 -19.13 27.13 -11.32
CA GLU A 13 -17.97 27.22 -12.22
C GLU A 13 -16.69 26.82 -11.49
N VAL A 14 -15.94 25.88 -12.07
CA VAL A 14 -14.72 25.33 -11.47
C VAL A 14 -13.50 25.61 -12.36
N TRP A 15 -12.49 26.23 -11.77
CA TRP A 15 -11.23 26.56 -12.44
C TRP A 15 -10.10 25.72 -11.82
N THR A 16 -9.43 24.91 -12.63
CA THR A 16 -8.38 23.99 -12.17
C THR A 16 -6.95 24.48 -12.44
N ASN A 17 -6.77 25.34 -13.44
CA ASN A 17 -5.44 25.70 -13.97
C ASN A 17 -5.20 27.21 -14.09
N THR A 18 -5.92 28.04 -13.35
CA THR A 18 -5.57 29.46 -13.30
C THR A 18 -4.22 29.67 -12.57
N PRO A 19 -3.48 30.76 -12.88
CA PRO A 19 -2.23 31.04 -12.19
C PRO A 19 -2.36 31.05 -10.66
N GLN A 20 -3.48 31.55 -10.13
CA GLN A 20 -3.77 31.56 -8.70
C GLN A 20 -3.94 30.15 -8.13
N VAL A 21 -4.66 29.28 -8.83
CA VAL A 21 -4.89 27.88 -8.43
C VAL A 21 -3.57 27.11 -8.46
N LEU A 22 -2.76 27.29 -9.52
CA LEU A 22 -1.45 26.64 -9.62
C LEU A 22 -0.51 27.08 -8.51
N ALA A 23 -0.48 28.38 -8.19
CA ALA A 23 0.33 28.89 -7.09
C ALA A 23 -0.11 28.31 -5.72
N SER A 24 -1.42 28.17 -5.49
CA SER A 24 -1.97 27.55 -4.28
C SER A 24 -1.62 26.06 -4.19
N ARG A 25 -1.78 25.31 -5.29
CA ARG A 25 -1.42 23.89 -5.38
C ARG A 25 0.07 23.68 -5.10
N LYS A 26 0.94 24.50 -5.71
CA LYS A 26 2.39 24.46 -5.47
C LYS A 26 2.72 24.68 -3.99
N LYS A 27 2.13 25.70 -3.36
CA LYS A 27 2.33 25.98 -1.93
C LYS A 27 1.86 24.84 -1.03
N THR A 28 0.71 24.26 -1.34
CA THR A 28 0.19 23.08 -0.61
C THR A 28 1.15 21.89 -0.70
N LEU A 29 1.70 21.61 -1.88
CA LEU A 29 2.70 20.57 -2.06
C LEU A 29 3.99 20.84 -1.26
N GLN A 30 4.48 22.06 -1.27
CA GLN A 30 5.65 22.45 -0.49
C GLN A 30 5.43 22.22 1.02
N LEU A 31 4.24 22.54 1.53
CA LEU A 31 3.86 22.27 2.92
C LEU A 31 3.77 20.77 3.22
N LEU A 32 3.23 19.96 2.31
CA LEU A 32 3.24 18.50 2.46
C LEU A 32 4.66 17.95 2.51
N LEU A 33 5.53 18.42 1.64
CA LEU A 33 6.93 18.00 1.58
C LEU A 33 7.75 18.42 2.81
N SER A 34 7.40 19.52 3.48
CA SER A 34 8.10 19.95 4.69
C SER A 34 7.99 18.93 5.83
N ASN A 35 6.90 18.16 5.88
CA ASN A 35 6.69 17.13 6.90
C ASN A 35 6.95 15.69 6.41
N HIS A 36 7.08 15.49 5.10
CA HIS A 36 7.27 14.18 4.48
C HIS A 36 8.74 13.73 4.51
N GLU A 37 9.00 12.46 4.87
CA GLU A 37 10.35 11.88 4.78
C GLU A 37 10.73 11.60 3.32
N ARG A 38 11.69 12.37 2.79
CA ARG A 38 12.06 12.36 1.36
C ARG A 38 13.14 11.35 0.98
N LYS A 39 13.09 10.15 1.52
CA LYS A 39 13.97 9.04 1.12
C LYS A 39 13.45 8.31 -0.13
N CYS A 40 13.21 9.06 -1.21
CA CYS A 40 12.55 8.54 -2.40
C CYS A 40 13.32 7.39 -3.06
N LEU A 41 14.64 7.41 -3.08
CA LEU A 41 15.46 6.36 -3.72
C LEU A 41 15.36 4.98 -3.03
N SER A 42 15.03 4.97 -1.73
CA SER A 42 14.82 3.73 -0.97
C SER A 42 13.35 3.46 -0.63
N CYS A 43 12.44 4.25 -1.20
CA CYS A 43 11.01 4.12 -0.96
C CYS A 43 10.40 3.07 -1.89
N VAL A 44 9.55 2.19 -1.37
CA VAL A 44 8.82 1.17 -2.17
C VAL A 44 7.94 1.78 -3.26
N ARG A 45 7.54 3.04 -3.13
CA ARG A 45 6.77 3.79 -4.14
C ARG A 45 7.64 4.62 -5.08
N SER A 46 8.97 4.43 -5.08
CA SER A 46 9.83 5.14 -6.03
C SER A 46 9.35 4.88 -7.47
N ALA A 47 9.28 5.93 -8.27
CA ALA A 47 8.73 5.95 -9.64
C ALA A 47 7.20 5.70 -9.76
N ASN A 48 6.52 5.22 -8.72
CA ASN A 48 5.06 5.00 -8.69
C ASN A 48 4.43 5.70 -7.48
N CYS A 49 4.72 6.99 -7.29
CA CYS A 49 4.24 7.79 -6.17
C CYS A 49 3.49 9.01 -6.71
N GLU A 50 2.22 9.18 -6.31
CA GLU A 50 1.41 10.33 -6.72
C GLU A 50 2.04 11.66 -6.26
N LEU A 51 2.63 11.70 -5.07
CA LEU A 51 3.31 12.90 -4.57
C LEU A 51 4.50 13.28 -5.44
N GLN A 52 5.34 12.32 -5.85
CA GLN A 52 6.45 12.58 -6.79
C GLN A 52 5.94 13.06 -8.16
N ALA A 53 4.85 12.47 -8.66
CA ALA A 53 4.26 12.88 -9.93
C ALA A 53 3.78 14.33 -9.89
N LEU A 54 3.05 14.71 -8.82
CA LEU A 54 2.58 16.07 -8.62
C LEU A 54 3.73 17.08 -8.43
N CYS A 55 4.80 16.70 -7.75
CA CYS A 55 5.98 17.55 -7.61
C CYS A 55 6.61 17.86 -8.98
N ARG A 56 6.74 16.85 -9.83
CA ARG A 56 7.24 17.04 -11.21
C ARG A 56 6.31 17.91 -12.05
N GLU A 57 5.00 17.65 -11.99
CA GLU A 57 3.98 18.42 -12.73
C GLU A 57 3.99 19.90 -12.35
N LEU A 58 4.11 20.22 -11.08
CA LEU A 58 4.06 21.60 -10.56
C LEU A 58 5.43 22.27 -10.42
N GLY A 59 6.52 21.58 -10.79
CA GLY A 59 7.87 22.10 -10.65
C GLY A 59 8.23 22.47 -9.22
N VAL A 60 8.00 21.53 -8.28
CA VAL A 60 8.35 21.69 -6.87
C VAL A 60 9.62 20.88 -6.60
N ASP A 61 10.75 21.59 -6.62
CA ASP A 61 12.07 21.00 -6.37
C ASP A 61 12.67 21.46 -5.03
N ASP A 62 11.99 22.38 -4.34
CA ASP A 62 12.53 23.09 -3.19
C ASP A 62 12.71 22.17 -1.98
N GLU A 63 13.96 21.91 -1.65
CA GLU A 63 14.35 21.39 -0.35
C GLU A 63 14.53 22.55 0.63
N GLY A 64 13.81 22.49 1.76
CA GLY A 64 14.03 23.44 2.85
C GLY A 64 13.30 24.78 2.77
N LEU A 65 12.32 24.96 1.87
CA LEU A 65 11.53 26.19 1.81
C LEU A 65 10.74 26.42 3.12
N TYR A 66 10.26 25.35 3.73
CA TYR A 66 9.64 25.36 5.05
C TYR A 66 10.43 24.42 5.95
N ASP A 67 11.28 25.00 6.78
CA ASP A 67 12.05 24.27 7.79
C ASP A 67 11.45 24.51 9.17
N GLY A 68 11.36 23.46 9.96
CA GLY A 68 10.74 23.51 11.27
C GLY A 68 10.53 22.15 11.91
N GLU A 69 9.75 22.12 12.97
CA GLU A 69 9.41 20.90 13.67
C GLU A 69 8.55 19.99 12.78
N LYS A 70 8.88 18.70 12.73
CA LYS A 70 8.10 17.67 12.03
C LYS A 70 7.13 16.99 12.98
N THR A 71 5.98 16.60 12.46
CA THR A 71 5.04 15.74 13.20
C THR A 71 5.74 14.45 13.63
N PRO A 72 5.59 14.03 14.90
CA PRO A 72 6.13 12.75 15.35
C PRO A 72 5.66 11.61 14.46
N SER A 73 6.59 10.80 13.96
CA SER A 73 6.26 9.66 13.11
C SER A 73 6.24 8.38 13.93
N VAL A 74 5.26 7.53 13.63
CA VAL A 74 5.12 6.19 14.22
C VAL A 74 5.32 5.18 13.10
N ILE A 75 6.17 4.18 13.36
CA ILE A 75 6.30 2.98 12.52
C ILE A 75 5.56 1.87 13.25
N ASP A 76 4.57 1.28 12.57
CA ASP A 76 3.83 0.13 13.07
C ASP A 76 4.13 -1.10 12.20
N ASP A 77 4.83 -2.04 12.77
CA ASP A 77 5.25 -3.32 12.18
C ASP A 77 4.54 -4.52 12.84
N SER A 78 3.48 -4.28 13.59
CA SER A 78 2.77 -5.32 14.36
C SER A 78 1.95 -6.28 13.50
N ALA A 79 1.37 -5.79 12.38
CA ALA A 79 0.61 -6.63 11.47
C ALA A 79 1.50 -7.61 10.70
N ALA A 80 1.02 -8.83 10.48
CA ALA A 80 1.79 -9.87 9.78
C ALA A 80 2.05 -9.54 8.29
N HIS A 81 1.15 -8.79 7.65
CA HIS A 81 1.11 -8.59 6.20
C HIS A 81 1.58 -7.21 5.73
N MET A 82 1.65 -6.22 6.62
CA MET A 82 1.96 -4.84 6.22
C MET A 82 2.78 -4.09 7.27
N LEU A 83 3.47 -3.07 6.79
CA LEU A 83 4.16 -2.07 7.58
C LEU A 83 3.53 -0.69 7.33
N ARG A 84 3.33 0.09 8.39
CA ARG A 84 2.91 1.47 8.33
C ARG A 84 4.02 2.39 8.81
N ASP A 85 4.41 3.33 7.96
CA ASP A 85 5.42 4.34 8.23
C ASP A 85 4.79 5.74 8.10
N ASN A 86 4.41 6.32 9.22
CA ASN A 86 3.75 7.62 9.24
C ASN A 86 4.67 8.79 8.85
N SER A 87 5.99 8.60 8.78
CA SER A 87 6.91 9.64 8.25
C SER A 87 6.65 9.96 6.78
N LYS A 88 6.03 9.02 6.06
CA LYS A 88 5.65 9.14 4.65
C LYS A 88 4.17 9.46 4.45
N CYS A 89 3.41 9.59 5.54
CA CYS A 89 1.98 9.86 5.48
C CYS A 89 1.72 11.33 5.18
N ILE A 90 0.80 11.61 4.24
CA ILE A 90 0.35 12.96 3.90
C ILE A 90 -1.05 13.27 4.43
N LEU A 91 -1.56 12.47 5.35
CA LEU A 91 -2.86 12.64 6.02
C LEU A 91 -4.06 12.73 5.07
N CYS A 92 -3.99 12.16 3.87
CA CYS A 92 -5.05 12.21 2.86
C CYS A 92 -6.30 11.39 3.24
N ARG A 93 -6.22 10.51 4.24
CA ARG A 93 -7.31 9.68 4.77
C ARG A 93 -7.95 8.70 3.77
N ARG A 94 -7.38 8.45 2.60
CA ARG A 94 -7.89 7.46 1.63
C ARG A 94 -7.99 6.07 2.25
N CYS A 95 -6.98 5.66 3.03
CA CYS A 95 -6.96 4.37 3.73
C CYS A 95 -8.06 4.27 4.79
N VAL A 96 -8.39 5.36 5.48
CA VAL A 96 -9.51 5.41 6.43
C VAL A 96 -10.82 5.19 5.69
N ALA A 97 -11.08 5.97 4.64
CA ALA A 97 -12.31 5.87 3.87
C ALA A 97 -12.52 4.48 3.26
N VAL A 98 -11.48 3.87 2.68
CA VAL A 98 -11.62 2.53 2.10
C VAL A 98 -11.84 1.47 3.17
N CYS A 99 -11.18 1.56 4.31
CA CYS A 99 -11.33 0.59 5.40
C CYS A 99 -12.72 0.66 6.04
N GLU A 100 -13.23 1.87 6.27
CA GLU A 100 -14.52 2.09 6.92
C GLU A 100 -15.69 1.94 5.94
N SER A 101 -15.68 2.72 4.84
CA SER A 101 -16.85 2.88 3.99
C SER A 101 -16.97 1.79 2.92
N ILE A 102 -15.87 1.21 2.46
CA ILE A 102 -15.88 0.21 1.39
C ILE A 102 -15.73 -1.21 1.97
N GLN A 103 -14.77 -1.43 2.85
CA GLN A 103 -14.53 -2.74 3.45
C GLN A 103 -15.40 -3.02 4.69
N GLY A 104 -15.96 -1.99 5.33
CA GLY A 104 -16.79 -2.12 6.52
C GLY A 104 -16.04 -2.59 7.78
N VAL A 105 -14.70 -2.53 7.78
CA VAL A 105 -13.86 -3.02 8.89
C VAL A 105 -13.55 -1.90 9.89
N GLY A 106 -13.17 -0.70 9.41
CA GLY A 106 -13.03 0.51 10.24
C GLY A 106 -11.91 0.50 11.29
N VAL A 107 -10.86 -0.32 11.11
CA VAL A 107 -9.76 -0.42 12.11
C VAL A 107 -8.69 0.66 11.97
N ILE A 108 -8.70 1.43 10.89
CA ILE A 108 -7.77 2.53 10.64
C ILE A 108 -8.54 3.85 10.72
N GLY A 109 -8.05 4.78 11.52
CA GLY A 109 -8.65 6.08 11.72
C GLY A 109 -7.61 7.19 11.85
N ALA A 110 -8.08 8.43 12.02
CA ALA A 110 -7.23 9.54 12.41
C ALA A 110 -7.21 9.64 13.93
N ASN A 111 -6.04 9.52 14.52
CA ASN A 111 -5.82 9.73 15.95
C ASN A 111 -5.33 11.15 16.19
N ASP A 112 -5.62 11.65 17.38
CA ASP A 112 -5.24 13.00 17.83
C ASP A 112 -5.79 14.13 16.94
N ARG A 113 -5.31 15.33 17.12
CA ARG A 113 -5.72 16.50 16.34
C ARG A 113 -4.62 17.55 16.26
N GLY A 114 -4.75 18.45 15.29
CA GLY A 114 -3.78 19.52 15.06
C GLY A 114 -2.48 18.96 14.54
N PHE A 115 -1.36 19.47 15.01
CA PHE A 115 -0.03 19.13 14.53
C PHE A 115 0.36 17.66 14.76
N VAL A 116 -0.13 17.04 15.82
CA VAL A 116 0.17 15.64 16.19
C VAL A 116 -0.77 14.61 15.55
N THR A 117 -1.67 15.06 14.68
CA THR A 117 -2.58 14.13 13.97
C THR A 117 -1.79 13.06 13.24
N ASN A 118 -2.17 11.81 13.44
CA ASN A 118 -1.59 10.67 12.74
C ASN A 118 -2.68 9.70 12.27
N ILE A 119 -2.34 8.86 11.30
CA ILE A 119 -3.22 7.79 10.84
C ILE A 119 -2.78 6.49 11.51
N GLY A 120 -3.71 5.79 12.13
CA GLY A 120 -3.41 4.60 12.89
C GLY A 120 -4.64 3.83 13.32
N SER A 121 -4.43 2.81 14.14
CA SER A 121 -5.49 2.10 14.85
C SER A 121 -5.95 2.93 16.05
N ALA A 122 -7.13 2.62 16.59
CA ALA A 122 -7.66 3.30 17.78
C ALA A 122 -6.62 3.28 18.92
N PHE A 123 -6.47 4.41 19.60
CA PHE A 123 -5.51 4.59 20.71
C PHE A 123 -4.05 4.29 20.36
N ASN A 124 -3.68 4.37 19.07
CA ASN A 124 -2.35 4.01 18.57
C ASN A 124 -1.91 2.56 18.89
N MET A 125 -2.88 1.66 19.07
CA MET A 125 -2.60 0.23 19.18
C MET A 125 -1.93 -0.30 17.90
N GLY A 126 -1.15 -1.35 18.02
CA GLY A 126 -0.60 -2.04 16.86
C GLY A 126 -1.72 -2.58 15.96
N LEU A 127 -1.59 -2.46 14.64
CA LEU A 127 -2.61 -2.96 13.71
C LEU A 127 -2.82 -4.47 13.84
N GLY A 128 -1.76 -5.21 14.19
CA GLY A 128 -1.83 -6.66 14.46
C GLY A 128 -2.60 -7.05 15.70
N GLU A 129 -2.92 -6.08 16.58
CA GLU A 129 -3.72 -6.28 17.80
C GLU A 129 -5.20 -5.94 17.58
N THR A 130 -5.58 -5.58 16.35
CA THR A 130 -6.94 -5.18 15.98
C THR A 130 -7.64 -6.26 15.17
N SER A 131 -8.93 -6.05 14.89
CA SER A 131 -9.72 -6.93 14.02
C SER A 131 -9.43 -6.72 12.53
N CYS A 132 -8.19 -6.37 12.17
CA CYS A 132 -7.79 -6.21 10.77
C CYS A 132 -7.91 -7.55 10.02
N VAL A 133 -8.63 -7.54 8.91
CA VAL A 133 -8.84 -8.73 8.06
C VAL A 133 -7.77 -8.92 6.99
N SER A 134 -6.70 -8.16 7.03
CA SER A 134 -5.53 -8.26 6.12
C SER A 134 -5.87 -8.15 4.62
N CYS A 135 -6.90 -7.39 4.25
CA CYS A 135 -7.37 -7.29 2.86
C CYS A 135 -6.46 -6.46 1.93
N GLY A 136 -5.51 -5.68 2.47
CA GLY A 136 -4.55 -4.86 1.70
C GLY A 136 -5.12 -3.63 0.99
N GLN A 137 -6.43 -3.37 1.03
CA GLN A 137 -7.04 -2.26 0.29
C GLN A 137 -6.52 -0.88 0.70
N CYS A 138 -6.16 -0.71 1.97
CA CYS A 138 -5.53 0.51 2.46
C CYS A 138 -4.16 0.78 1.82
N ILE A 139 -3.40 -0.26 1.48
CA ILE A 139 -2.12 -0.18 0.76
C ILE A 139 -2.37 0.27 -0.69
N ALA A 140 -3.35 -0.36 -1.35
CA ALA A 140 -3.67 -0.08 -2.75
C ALA A 140 -4.06 1.38 -2.99
N VAL A 141 -4.80 2.01 -2.06
CA VAL A 141 -5.23 3.41 -2.18
C VAL A 141 -4.24 4.43 -1.62
N CYS A 142 -3.15 3.98 -0.99
CA CYS A 142 -2.16 4.89 -0.42
C CYS A 142 -1.36 5.58 -1.54
N PRO A 143 -1.36 6.93 -1.63
CA PRO A 143 -0.69 7.65 -2.70
C PRO A 143 0.82 7.76 -2.50
N THR A 144 1.32 7.36 -1.32
CA THR A 144 2.72 7.42 -0.93
C THR A 144 3.18 6.06 -0.38
N GLY A 145 4.43 5.96 0.07
CA GLY A 145 4.97 4.75 0.70
C GLY A 145 4.67 4.62 2.20
N ALA A 146 3.61 5.26 2.70
CA ALA A 146 3.26 5.20 4.12
C ALA A 146 2.68 3.84 4.53
N LEU A 147 1.99 3.17 3.63
CA LEU A 147 1.49 1.80 3.79
C LEU A 147 2.13 0.94 2.72
N GLN A 148 2.72 -0.17 3.12
CA GLN A 148 3.41 -1.10 2.23
C GLN A 148 3.25 -2.52 2.70
N GLU A 149 3.31 -3.46 1.78
CA GLU A 149 3.37 -4.88 2.07
C GLU A 149 4.68 -5.21 2.79
N LYS A 150 4.67 -6.22 3.67
CA LYS A 150 5.91 -6.79 4.21
C LYS A 150 6.57 -7.63 3.13
N ASP A 151 7.82 -7.33 2.83
CA ASP A 151 8.64 -8.11 1.91
C ASP A 151 9.30 -9.27 2.66
N PHE A 152 8.98 -10.49 2.26
CA PHE A 152 9.57 -11.72 2.77
C PHE A 152 10.47 -12.40 1.75
N THR A 153 10.78 -11.78 0.62
CA THR A 153 11.55 -12.34 -0.48
C THR A 153 12.91 -12.86 -0.01
N ASP A 154 13.64 -12.08 0.77
CA ASP A 154 14.94 -12.49 1.31
C ASP A 154 14.86 -13.73 2.21
N LYS A 155 13.80 -13.82 3.03
CA LYS A 155 13.57 -14.99 3.90
C LYS A 155 13.28 -16.25 3.08
N VAL A 156 12.52 -16.10 1.98
CA VAL A 156 12.22 -17.20 1.07
C VAL A 156 13.48 -17.67 0.36
N PHE A 157 14.28 -16.76 -0.20
CA PHE A 157 15.54 -17.13 -0.86
C PHE A 157 16.54 -17.75 0.13
N ALA A 158 16.62 -17.27 1.36
CA ALA A 158 17.44 -17.89 2.39
C ALA A 158 16.96 -19.32 2.74
N ALA A 159 15.64 -19.55 2.73
CA ALA A 159 15.10 -20.88 2.95
C ALA A 159 15.40 -21.83 1.78
N ILE A 160 15.26 -21.37 0.54
CA ILE A 160 15.57 -22.14 -0.68
C ILE A 160 17.08 -22.50 -0.72
N ALA A 161 17.94 -21.59 -0.26
CA ALA A 161 19.39 -21.83 -0.24
C ALA A 161 19.85 -22.81 0.86
N ASP A 162 18.99 -23.12 1.83
CA ASP A 162 19.31 -24.02 2.95
C ASP A 162 19.02 -25.47 2.55
N PRO A 163 20.05 -26.34 2.35
CA PRO A 163 19.86 -27.71 1.91
C PRO A 163 19.17 -28.62 2.95
N ALA A 164 19.02 -28.16 4.18
CA ALA A 164 18.31 -28.89 5.22
C ALA A 164 16.78 -28.65 5.19
N LYS A 165 16.32 -27.73 4.36
CA LYS A 165 14.89 -27.36 4.26
C LYS A 165 14.27 -27.93 3.00
N HIS A 166 13.05 -28.40 3.14
CA HIS A 166 12.15 -28.73 2.04
C HIS A 166 11.15 -27.57 1.87
N VAL A 167 11.32 -26.76 0.84
CA VAL A 167 10.57 -25.52 0.66
C VAL A 167 9.44 -25.72 -0.34
N ILE A 168 8.22 -25.56 0.14
CA ILE A 168 7.02 -25.68 -0.69
C ILE A 168 6.34 -24.32 -0.84
N VAL A 169 5.61 -24.14 -1.93
CA VAL A 169 4.82 -22.92 -2.19
C VAL A 169 3.42 -23.28 -2.64
N GLN A 170 2.45 -22.53 -2.14
CA GLN A 170 1.07 -22.53 -2.63
C GLN A 170 0.80 -21.21 -3.35
N THR A 171 0.19 -21.28 -4.53
CA THR A 171 -0.13 -20.10 -5.33
C THR A 171 -1.53 -19.60 -5.01
N ALA A 172 -1.66 -18.28 -4.76
CA ALA A 172 -2.97 -17.68 -4.57
C ALA A 172 -3.73 -17.53 -5.90
N PRO A 173 -5.08 -17.66 -5.92
CA PRO A 173 -5.88 -17.51 -7.13
C PRO A 173 -5.68 -16.18 -7.85
N ALA A 174 -5.57 -15.07 -7.09
CA ALA A 174 -5.36 -13.75 -7.64
C ALA A 174 -4.02 -13.62 -8.39
N VAL A 175 -2.94 -14.20 -7.85
CA VAL A 175 -1.62 -14.21 -8.50
C VAL A 175 -1.69 -15.03 -9.80
N ARG A 176 -2.33 -16.19 -9.77
CA ARG A 176 -2.52 -17.05 -10.94
C ARG A 176 -3.25 -16.33 -12.07
N ALA A 177 -4.27 -15.52 -11.74
CA ALA A 177 -5.06 -14.77 -12.71
C ALA A 177 -4.33 -13.55 -13.28
N ALA A 178 -3.54 -12.83 -12.47
CA ALA A 178 -2.95 -11.54 -12.85
C ALA A 178 -1.48 -11.62 -13.33
N LEU A 179 -0.76 -12.70 -13.02
CA LEU A 179 0.67 -12.80 -13.28
C LEU A 179 1.05 -12.59 -14.76
N GLY A 180 0.18 -13.02 -15.68
CA GLY A 180 0.42 -12.86 -17.12
C GLY A 180 0.56 -11.41 -17.54
N GLU A 181 -0.24 -10.53 -16.96
CA GLU A 181 -0.28 -9.10 -17.27
C GLU A 181 1.03 -8.39 -16.88
N GLU A 182 1.61 -8.76 -15.73
CA GLU A 182 2.91 -8.25 -15.26
C GLU A 182 4.06 -8.59 -16.23
N PHE A 183 3.93 -9.67 -17.00
CA PHE A 183 4.89 -10.08 -18.04
C PHE A 183 4.47 -9.66 -19.45
N GLY A 184 3.52 -8.75 -19.59
CA GLY A 184 3.11 -8.17 -20.87
C GLY A 184 2.20 -9.07 -21.73
N TYR A 185 1.59 -10.10 -21.15
CA TYR A 185 0.56 -10.86 -21.83
C TYR A 185 -0.76 -10.10 -21.85
N PRO A 186 -1.64 -10.34 -22.84
CA PRO A 186 -2.98 -9.75 -22.84
C PRO A 186 -3.76 -10.11 -21.56
N ILE A 187 -4.64 -9.20 -21.13
CA ILE A 187 -5.51 -9.39 -19.96
C ILE A 187 -6.27 -10.72 -20.08
N GLY A 188 -6.28 -11.50 -19.01
CA GLY A 188 -6.96 -12.79 -18.93
C GLY A 188 -6.21 -13.96 -19.57
N THR A 189 -4.94 -13.78 -19.96
CA THR A 189 -4.12 -14.89 -20.46
C THR A 189 -3.72 -15.82 -19.31
N GLY A 190 -4.16 -17.08 -19.37
CA GLY A 190 -3.77 -18.11 -18.41
C GLY A 190 -2.28 -18.46 -18.52
N VAL A 191 -1.53 -18.30 -17.43
CA VAL A 191 -0.09 -18.60 -17.38
C VAL A 191 0.28 -19.61 -16.29
N GLU A 192 -0.66 -20.42 -15.83
CA GLU A 192 -0.50 -21.36 -14.71
C GLU A 192 0.70 -22.28 -14.86
N GLY A 193 0.81 -22.95 -16.00
CA GLY A 193 1.94 -23.85 -16.26
C GLY A 193 3.31 -23.13 -16.29
N LYS A 194 3.34 -21.88 -16.78
CA LYS A 194 4.55 -21.05 -16.77
C LYS A 194 4.90 -20.61 -15.35
N MET A 195 3.91 -20.23 -14.55
CA MET A 195 4.09 -19.87 -13.14
C MET A 195 4.68 -21.04 -12.34
N VAL A 196 4.12 -22.26 -12.49
CA VAL A 196 4.64 -23.47 -11.83
C VAL A 196 6.08 -23.75 -12.25
N SER A 197 6.37 -23.62 -13.55
CA SER A 197 7.72 -23.82 -14.06
C SER A 197 8.70 -22.78 -13.52
N ALA A 198 8.31 -21.51 -13.46
CA ALA A 198 9.12 -20.43 -12.90
C ALA A 198 9.44 -20.66 -11.42
N LEU A 199 8.44 -21.04 -10.61
CA LEU A 199 8.63 -21.33 -9.20
C LEU A 199 9.58 -22.52 -8.96
N LYS A 200 9.47 -23.58 -9.78
CA LYS A 200 10.42 -24.70 -9.74
C LYS A 200 11.84 -24.26 -10.14
N MET A 201 11.98 -23.39 -11.13
CA MET A 201 13.28 -22.84 -11.55
C MET A 201 13.91 -21.94 -10.48
N LEU A 202 13.09 -21.27 -9.64
CA LEU A 202 13.57 -20.51 -8.48
C LEU A 202 14.09 -21.41 -7.36
N GLY A 203 13.78 -22.70 -7.36
CA GLY A 203 14.31 -23.66 -6.40
C GLY A 203 13.30 -24.20 -5.38
N PHE A 204 12.01 -23.95 -5.56
CA PHE A 204 10.99 -24.59 -4.72
C PHE A 204 10.91 -26.10 -5.01
N ASP A 205 10.89 -26.91 -3.96
CA ASP A 205 10.80 -28.37 -4.06
C ASP A 205 9.44 -28.83 -4.58
N LYS A 206 8.37 -28.18 -4.12
CA LYS A 206 6.99 -28.46 -4.53
C LYS A 206 6.21 -27.18 -4.76
N VAL A 207 5.33 -27.21 -5.73
CA VAL A 207 4.41 -26.13 -6.07
C VAL A 207 3.00 -26.70 -6.07
N PHE A 208 2.13 -26.12 -5.25
CA PHE A 208 0.72 -26.47 -5.13
C PHE A 208 -0.15 -25.29 -5.55
N ASP A 209 -1.29 -25.56 -6.11
CA ASP A 209 -2.31 -24.54 -6.30
C ASP A 209 -3.32 -24.53 -5.15
N THR A 210 -4.16 -23.53 -5.15
CA THR A 210 -5.17 -23.36 -4.10
C THR A 210 -6.30 -24.37 -4.25
N ASP A 211 -6.61 -24.85 -5.46
CA ASP A 211 -7.66 -25.82 -5.70
C ASP A 211 -7.31 -27.15 -5.01
N PHE A 212 -6.06 -27.62 -5.15
CA PHE A 212 -5.57 -28.78 -4.43
C PHE A 212 -5.68 -28.62 -2.89
N SER A 213 -5.31 -27.44 -2.40
CA SER A 213 -5.35 -27.17 -0.95
C SER A 213 -6.79 -27.07 -0.44
N ALA A 214 -7.70 -26.54 -1.25
CA ALA A 214 -9.12 -26.49 -0.93
C ALA A 214 -9.75 -27.89 -0.87
N ASP A 215 -9.43 -28.76 -1.82
CA ASP A 215 -9.90 -30.15 -1.80
C ASP A 215 -9.39 -30.89 -0.57
N LEU A 216 -8.13 -30.69 -0.20
CA LEU A 216 -7.56 -31.28 1.02
C LEU A 216 -8.27 -30.78 2.28
N THR A 217 -8.57 -29.49 2.37
CA THR A 217 -9.31 -28.90 3.49
C THR A 217 -10.70 -29.52 3.60
N ILE A 218 -11.42 -29.65 2.48
CA ILE A 218 -12.75 -30.29 2.48
C ILE A 218 -12.67 -31.75 2.98
N MET A 219 -11.65 -32.48 2.58
CA MET A 219 -11.47 -33.88 3.01
C MET A 219 -11.21 -33.97 4.53
N GLU A 220 -10.36 -33.11 5.05
CA GLU A 220 -10.03 -33.11 6.49
C GLU A 220 -11.22 -32.63 7.34
N GLU A 221 -11.87 -31.53 6.98
CA GLU A 221 -13.01 -30.99 7.71
C GLU A 221 -14.26 -31.89 7.65
N ALA A 222 -14.42 -32.70 6.60
CA ALA A 222 -15.53 -33.64 6.52
C ALA A 222 -15.40 -34.86 7.48
N HIS A 223 -14.23 -35.02 8.10
CA HIS A 223 -13.97 -36.08 9.09
C HIS A 223 -14.07 -35.60 10.54
N GLU A 224 -14.17 -34.29 10.78
CA GLU A 224 -14.42 -33.69 12.09
C GLU A 224 -15.93 -33.68 12.43
#